data_7710dbf814093149d20b6eabfaf3409f
#
_entry.id   7710dbf814093149d20b6eabfaf3409f
#
_cell.length_a   1.000
_cell.length_b   1.000
_cell.length_c   1.000
_cell.angle_alpha   90.00
_cell.angle_beta   90.00
_cell.angle_gamma   90.00
#
_symmetry.space_group_name_H-M   'P 1'
#
loop_
_entity.id
_entity.type
_entity.pdbx_description
1 polymer ?
#
loop_
_entity_poly.entity_id
_entity_poly.type
_entity_poly.pdbx_seq_one_letter_code
_entity_poly.pdbx_strand_id
1 'polypeptide(L)'
;MYDRIQSHPSVRTRYTQDLIGRGDITEEDAEKAAQDFHDQLDSVFSDVKAEKGQPSEQTGITESQELTRGLDTNISEDQFKRLADAFANLPEDFTPNKRLKSVLKKRGGSFTDGDIDWGWGELLAFGSLAEQGKFVRLAGEDSQRGTFTQRHAVLYNPDNAEPYNPLDHNAQEADNGGHFQVFNSALTEFAGMGFEYGYTLGNKDAVVAWEAQFGDFANGAQTIIDEYLSSSETKWGELSSLIALLPHGYEGQGPDHSSARIER
;
A
#
# COMPACT_ATOMS: atom_id res chain seq x y z
N MET A 1 -45.30 1.63 -5.04
CA MET A 1 -43.88 1.52 -4.60
C MET A 1 -43.29 2.88 -4.32
N TYR A 2 -43.26 3.80 -5.27
CA TYR A 2 -42.62 5.12 -5.13
C TYR A 2 -43.28 5.98 -4.03
N ASP A 3 -44.61 5.97 -3.93
CA ASP A 3 -45.35 6.71 -2.88
C ASP A 3 -44.93 6.24 -1.48
N ARG A 4 -44.68 4.92 -1.31
CA ARG A 4 -44.23 4.34 -0.05
C ARG A 4 -42.77 4.72 0.27
N ILE A 5 -41.91 4.83 -0.76
CA ILE A 5 -40.52 5.30 -0.61
C ILE A 5 -40.54 6.77 -0.19
N GLN A 6 -41.32 7.59 -0.87
CA GLN A 6 -41.40 9.02 -0.60
C GLN A 6 -41.95 9.34 0.79
N SER A 7 -42.89 8.54 1.32
CA SER A 7 -43.45 8.69 2.67
C SER A 7 -42.61 8.04 3.77
N HIS A 8 -41.54 7.31 3.42
CA HIS A 8 -40.71 6.64 4.41
C HIS A 8 -39.79 7.66 5.12
N PRO A 9 -39.77 7.69 6.46
CA PRO A 9 -38.89 8.59 7.20
C PRO A 9 -37.41 8.26 6.91
N SER A 10 -36.59 9.29 6.89
CA SER A 10 -35.13 9.13 6.66
C SER A 10 -34.49 8.32 7.81
N VAL A 11 -33.32 7.72 7.51
CA VAL A 11 -32.51 7.02 8.54
C VAL A 11 -32.21 7.95 9.71
N ARG A 12 -31.85 9.21 9.43
CA ARG A 12 -31.64 10.23 10.47
C ARG A 12 -32.87 10.39 11.37
N THR A 13 -34.02 10.59 10.76
CA THR A 13 -35.27 10.79 11.51
C THR A 13 -35.56 9.60 12.43
N ARG A 14 -35.44 8.38 11.93
CA ARG A 14 -35.65 7.16 12.71
C ARG A 14 -34.66 7.03 13.85
N TYR A 15 -33.40 7.25 13.57
CA TYR A 15 -32.34 7.15 14.59
C TYR A 15 -32.51 8.20 15.68
N THR A 16 -32.83 9.45 15.32
CA THR A 16 -33.13 10.52 16.27
C THR A 16 -34.31 10.15 17.17
N GLN A 17 -35.41 9.63 16.58
CA GLN A 17 -36.57 9.19 17.34
C GLN A 17 -36.22 8.05 18.31
N ASP A 18 -35.39 7.11 17.90
CA ASP A 18 -34.94 6.02 18.78
C ASP A 18 -34.10 6.55 19.96
N LEU A 19 -33.20 7.50 19.73
CA LEU A 19 -32.39 8.11 20.79
C LEU A 19 -33.26 8.87 21.79
N ILE A 20 -34.22 9.66 21.31
CA ILE A 20 -35.16 10.39 22.15
C ILE A 20 -36.04 9.40 22.94
N GLY A 21 -36.55 8.36 22.28
CA GLY A 21 -37.36 7.32 22.91
C GLY A 21 -36.65 6.55 24.02
N ARG A 22 -35.34 6.44 23.98
CA ARG A 22 -34.51 5.84 25.02
C ARG A 22 -34.06 6.83 26.10
N GLY A 23 -34.29 8.12 25.89
CA GLY A 23 -33.85 9.18 26.79
C GLY A 23 -32.38 9.53 26.69
N ASP A 24 -31.71 9.14 25.62
CA ASP A 24 -30.29 9.42 25.40
C ASP A 24 -30.04 10.91 25.06
N ILE A 25 -30.98 11.52 24.32
CA ILE A 25 -30.97 12.94 23.94
C ILE A 25 -32.41 13.52 24.07
N THR A 26 -32.50 14.84 24.12
CA THR A 26 -33.77 15.55 24.01
C THR A 26 -34.06 15.92 22.54
N GLU A 27 -35.33 16.33 22.28
CA GLU A 27 -35.69 16.86 20.96
C GLU A 27 -34.92 18.16 20.65
N GLU A 28 -34.71 19.00 21.64
CA GLU A 28 -33.94 20.23 21.55
C GLU A 28 -32.48 19.97 21.21
N ASP A 29 -31.86 18.94 21.81
CA ASP A 29 -30.49 18.52 21.48
C ASP A 29 -30.36 18.07 20.02
N ALA A 30 -31.35 17.34 19.52
CA ALA A 30 -31.37 16.85 18.13
C ALA A 30 -31.55 17.99 17.13
N GLU A 31 -32.43 18.95 17.42
CA GLU A 31 -32.63 20.14 16.60
C GLU A 31 -31.39 21.01 16.58
N LYS A 32 -30.78 21.24 17.73
CA LYS A 32 -29.56 22.01 17.87
C LYS A 32 -28.42 21.39 17.07
N ALA A 33 -28.20 20.09 17.20
CA ALA A 33 -27.13 19.40 16.43
C ALA A 33 -27.35 19.51 14.92
N ALA A 34 -28.61 19.44 14.46
CA ALA A 34 -28.90 19.62 13.04
C ALA A 34 -28.68 21.05 12.57
N GLN A 35 -29.01 22.04 13.39
CA GLN A 35 -28.80 23.47 13.08
C GLN A 35 -27.30 23.81 13.07
N ASP A 36 -26.56 23.37 14.10
CA ASP A 36 -25.10 23.61 14.17
C ASP A 36 -24.37 23.05 12.93
N PHE A 37 -24.77 21.87 12.46
CA PHE A 37 -24.21 21.29 11.24
C PHE A 37 -24.61 22.09 9.98
N HIS A 38 -25.84 22.57 9.90
CA HIS A 38 -26.29 23.39 8.78
C HIS A 38 -25.52 24.71 8.72
N ASP A 39 -25.36 25.37 9.85
CA ASP A 39 -24.62 26.62 9.96
C ASP A 39 -23.15 26.45 9.57
N GLN A 40 -22.55 25.32 9.93
CA GLN A 40 -21.19 24.97 9.53
C GLN A 40 -21.08 24.80 8.01
N LEU A 41 -22.03 24.09 7.38
CA LEU A 41 -22.06 23.93 5.92
C LEU A 41 -22.25 25.27 5.19
N ASP A 42 -23.13 26.14 5.69
CA ASP A 42 -23.37 27.46 5.12
C ASP A 42 -22.12 28.37 5.23
N SER A 43 -21.38 28.27 6.33
CA SER A 43 -20.10 28.96 6.49
C SER A 43 -19.09 28.51 5.45
N VAL A 44 -18.85 27.20 5.34
CA VAL A 44 -17.92 26.63 4.36
C VAL A 44 -18.34 26.98 2.92
N PHE A 45 -19.64 26.91 2.60
CA PHE A 45 -20.16 27.27 1.29
C PHE A 45 -19.94 28.75 0.96
N SER A 46 -20.06 29.62 1.96
CA SER A 46 -19.82 31.05 1.82
C SER A 46 -18.33 31.34 1.58
N ASP A 47 -17.45 30.64 2.29
CA ASP A 47 -15.99 30.74 2.14
C ASP A 47 -15.56 30.30 0.73
N VAL A 48 -16.03 29.13 0.28
CA VAL A 48 -15.76 28.63 -1.09
C VAL A 48 -16.31 29.59 -2.16
N LYS A 49 -17.46 30.24 -1.93
CA LYS A 49 -17.97 31.27 -2.84
C LYS A 49 -17.14 32.53 -2.85
N ALA A 50 -16.58 32.92 -1.71
CA ALA A 50 -15.73 34.10 -1.60
C ALA A 50 -14.35 33.87 -2.28
N GLU A 51 -13.87 32.66 -2.28
CA GLU A 51 -12.63 32.25 -2.96
C GLU A 51 -12.75 32.13 -4.49
N LYS A 52 -13.89 32.55 -5.08
CA LYS A 52 -14.08 32.53 -6.53
C LYS A 52 -13.02 33.35 -7.25
N GLY A 53 -12.04 32.67 -7.86
CA GLY A 53 -11.08 33.25 -8.77
C GLY A 53 -9.65 32.72 -8.67
N GLN A 54 -9.34 31.93 -7.68
CA GLN A 54 -8.16 31.07 -7.76
C GLN A 54 -8.63 29.74 -8.36
N PRO A 55 -8.22 29.38 -9.60
CA PRO A 55 -8.29 27.99 -9.97
C PRO A 55 -7.53 27.29 -8.82
N SER A 56 -8.12 26.26 -8.18
CA SER A 56 -7.29 25.31 -7.49
C SER A 56 -6.15 25.07 -8.44
N GLU A 57 -4.90 25.27 -8.04
CA GLU A 57 -3.81 24.65 -8.76
C GLU A 57 -4.26 23.20 -8.87
N GLN A 58 -4.93 22.90 -9.98
CA GLN A 58 -4.89 21.57 -10.49
C GLN A 58 -3.38 21.35 -10.51
N THR A 59 -2.90 20.58 -9.59
CA THR A 59 -1.61 19.93 -9.75
C THR A 59 -1.78 19.16 -11.04
N GLY A 60 -1.58 19.90 -12.12
CA GLY A 60 -1.78 19.39 -13.46
C GLY A 60 -0.96 18.14 -13.51
N ILE A 61 -1.46 17.17 -14.23
CA ILE A 61 -0.66 16.08 -14.75
C ILE A 61 0.55 16.78 -15.36
N THR A 62 1.54 17.02 -14.54
CA THR A 62 2.84 17.48 -15.00
C THR A 62 3.29 16.28 -15.81
N GLU A 63 3.27 16.44 -17.11
CA GLU A 63 3.55 15.48 -18.14
C GLU A 63 4.40 14.32 -17.61
N SER A 64 3.72 13.24 -17.23
CA SER A 64 4.36 12.05 -16.62
C SER A 64 5.45 11.45 -17.50
N GLN A 65 5.47 11.82 -18.77
CA GLN A 65 6.49 11.45 -19.73
C GLN A 65 7.81 12.23 -19.61
N GLU A 66 7.80 13.44 -19.05
CA GLU A 66 9.04 14.18 -18.75
C GLU A 66 9.65 13.78 -17.42
N LEU A 67 8.85 13.39 -16.44
CA LEU A 67 9.31 13.01 -15.10
C LEU A 67 10.19 11.75 -15.09
N THR A 68 10.06 10.88 -16.08
CA THR A 68 10.84 9.64 -16.15
C THR A 68 12.05 9.72 -17.08
N ARG A 69 12.14 10.76 -17.92
CA ARG A 69 13.32 10.92 -18.82
C ARG A 69 14.49 11.52 -18.05
N GLY A 70 15.54 10.72 -17.91
CA GLY A 70 16.80 11.16 -17.33
C GLY A 70 16.89 11.07 -15.80
N LEU A 71 15.94 10.40 -15.15
CA LEU A 71 16.12 10.03 -13.75
C LEU A 71 17.19 8.97 -13.62
N ASP A 72 18.19 9.25 -12.79
CA ASP A 72 19.17 8.26 -12.38
C ASP A 72 18.55 7.38 -11.29
N THR A 73 18.24 6.13 -11.67
CA THR A 73 17.67 5.12 -10.77
C THR A 73 18.72 4.13 -10.27
N ASN A 74 20.00 4.38 -10.53
CA ASN A 74 21.07 3.51 -10.06
C ASN A 74 21.24 3.61 -8.55
N ILE A 75 21.64 2.51 -7.94
CA ILE A 75 22.16 2.50 -6.57
C ILE A 75 23.69 2.53 -6.61
N SER A 76 24.32 3.16 -5.63
CA SER A 76 25.78 3.16 -5.54
C SER A 76 26.31 1.78 -5.17
N GLU A 77 27.59 1.51 -5.50
CA GLU A 77 28.26 0.27 -5.10
C GLU A 77 28.26 0.10 -3.57
N ASP A 78 28.48 1.16 -2.83
CA ASP A 78 28.45 1.14 -1.36
C ASP A 78 27.07 0.79 -0.82
N GLN A 79 26.02 1.33 -1.43
CA GLN A 79 24.65 1.00 -1.07
C GLN A 79 24.31 -0.47 -1.38
N PHE A 80 24.69 -0.94 -2.57
CA PHE A 80 24.52 -2.35 -2.93
C PHE A 80 25.23 -3.26 -1.93
N LYS A 81 26.46 -2.91 -1.57
CA LYS A 81 27.24 -3.70 -0.61
C LYS A 81 26.55 -3.78 0.75
N ARG A 82 26.08 -2.66 1.30
CA ARG A 82 25.36 -2.67 2.59
C ARG A 82 24.13 -3.54 2.54
N LEU A 83 23.32 -3.44 1.48
CA LEU A 83 22.12 -4.25 1.32
C LEU A 83 22.46 -5.76 1.20
N ALA A 84 23.53 -6.11 0.51
CA ALA A 84 24.00 -7.49 0.44
C ALA A 84 24.54 -7.98 1.79
N ASP A 85 25.30 -7.15 2.48
CA ASP A 85 25.85 -7.45 3.81
C ASP A 85 24.75 -7.68 4.85
N ALA A 86 23.60 -7.00 4.76
CA ALA A 86 22.45 -7.22 5.63
C ALA A 86 21.92 -8.67 5.57
N PHE A 87 22.02 -9.33 4.42
CA PHE A 87 21.67 -10.75 4.26
C PHE A 87 22.82 -11.71 4.56
N ALA A 88 24.06 -11.24 4.48
CA ALA A 88 25.24 -12.05 4.81
C ALA A 88 25.48 -12.12 6.33
N ASN A 89 25.21 -11.03 7.04
CA ASN A 89 25.56 -10.83 8.44
C ASN A 89 24.30 -10.70 9.30
N LEU A 90 23.62 -11.82 9.54
CA LEU A 90 22.48 -11.87 10.45
C LEU A 90 22.95 -11.75 11.91
N PRO A 91 22.10 -11.28 12.85
CA PRO A 91 22.43 -11.24 14.27
C PRO A 91 22.88 -12.59 14.81
N GLU A 92 23.83 -12.58 15.77
CA GLU A 92 24.41 -13.80 16.34
C GLU A 92 23.38 -14.71 17.04
N ASP A 93 22.34 -14.10 17.60
CA ASP A 93 21.24 -14.75 18.29
C ASP A 93 20.10 -15.20 17.35
N PHE A 94 20.18 -14.85 16.05
CA PHE A 94 19.19 -15.25 15.06
C PHE A 94 19.64 -16.43 14.20
N THR A 95 18.89 -17.51 14.22
CA THR A 95 19.16 -18.70 13.41
C THR A 95 18.13 -18.82 12.28
N PRO A 96 18.49 -18.59 11.01
CA PRO A 96 17.56 -18.73 9.90
C PRO A 96 17.27 -20.19 9.59
N ASN A 97 16.10 -20.47 8.98
CA ASN A 97 15.78 -21.80 8.51
C ASN A 97 16.88 -22.34 7.57
N LYS A 98 17.31 -23.57 7.78
CA LYS A 98 18.39 -24.23 7.02
C LYS A 98 18.17 -24.21 5.49
N ARG A 99 16.92 -24.22 5.05
CA ARG A 99 16.56 -24.15 3.61
C ARG A 99 16.91 -22.82 2.96
N LEU A 100 17.04 -21.75 3.76
CA LEU A 100 17.38 -20.41 3.25
C LEU A 100 18.89 -20.17 3.09
N LYS A 101 19.74 -21.08 3.57
CA LYS A 101 21.20 -20.89 3.53
C LYS A 101 21.73 -20.57 2.14
N SER A 102 21.23 -21.25 1.11
CA SER A 102 21.66 -21.01 -0.27
C SER A 102 21.24 -19.62 -0.78
N VAL A 103 20.01 -19.20 -0.46
CA VAL A 103 19.49 -17.89 -0.84
C VAL A 103 20.26 -16.78 -0.14
N LEU A 104 20.48 -16.89 1.16
CA LEU A 104 21.25 -15.92 1.95
C LEU A 104 22.69 -15.81 1.46
N LYS A 105 23.34 -16.95 1.20
CA LYS A 105 24.71 -16.97 0.64
C LYS A 105 24.76 -16.29 -0.72
N LYS A 106 23.80 -16.57 -1.62
CA LYS A 106 23.74 -15.98 -2.95
C LYS A 106 23.56 -14.45 -2.86
N ARG A 107 22.66 -13.96 -2.02
CA ARG A 107 22.43 -12.53 -1.83
C ARG A 107 23.62 -11.82 -1.22
N GLY A 108 24.18 -12.37 -0.15
CA GLY A 108 25.39 -11.82 0.48
C GLY A 108 26.61 -11.79 -0.44
N GLY A 109 26.75 -12.77 -1.35
CA GLY A 109 27.81 -12.80 -2.34
C GLY A 109 27.55 -11.98 -3.61
N SER A 110 26.34 -11.50 -3.82
CA SER A 110 25.88 -10.91 -5.09
C SER A 110 26.65 -9.64 -5.50
N PHE A 111 27.17 -8.90 -4.55
CA PHE A 111 28.01 -7.73 -4.85
C PHE A 111 29.28 -8.10 -5.63
N THR A 112 29.87 -9.26 -5.32
CA THR A 112 31.09 -9.76 -5.97
C THR A 112 30.77 -10.61 -7.20
N ASP A 113 29.77 -11.48 -7.08
CA ASP A 113 29.48 -12.52 -8.06
C ASP A 113 28.52 -12.04 -9.17
N GLY A 114 27.82 -10.95 -8.96
CA GLY A 114 26.69 -10.51 -9.80
C GLY A 114 25.46 -11.36 -9.54
N ASP A 115 24.93 -12.07 -10.51
CA ASP A 115 23.83 -13.05 -10.42
C ASP A 115 22.61 -12.55 -9.60
N ILE A 116 22.05 -11.43 -10.04
CA ILE A 116 20.88 -10.82 -9.43
C ILE A 116 19.62 -11.40 -10.08
N ASP A 117 18.85 -12.18 -9.32
CA ASP A 117 17.54 -12.63 -9.76
C ASP A 117 16.46 -11.55 -9.52
N TRP A 118 15.27 -11.76 -10.07
CA TRP A 118 14.16 -10.80 -9.94
C TRP A 118 13.83 -10.46 -8.47
N GLY A 119 13.70 -11.48 -7.62
CA GLY A 119 13.36 -11.28 -6.20
C GLY A 119 14.43 -10.49 -5.45
N TRP A 120 15.70 -10.69 -5.79
CA TRP A 120 16.79 -9.91 -5.21
C TRP A 120 16.83 -8.48 -5.76
N GLY A 121 16.63 -8.29 -7.06
CA GLY A 121 16.54 -6.95 -7.67
C GLY A 121 15.43 -6.10 -7.08
N GLU A 122 14.27 -6.71 -6.83
CA GLU A 122 13.14 -6.07 -6.15
C GLU A 122 13.52 -5.65 -4.71
N LEU A 123 14.15 -6.53 -3.95
CA LEU A 123 14.57 -6.22 -2.58
C LEU A 123 15.66 -5.13 -2.53
N LEU A 124 16.58 -5.11 -3.50
CA LEU A 124 17.55 -4.02 -3.63
C LEU A 124 16.86 -2.68 -3.87
N ALA A 125 15.81 -2.64 -4.72
CA ALA A 125 15.03 -1.43 -4.94
C ALA A 125 14.31 -0.97 -3.66
N PHE A 126 13.60 -1.85 -2.97
CA PHE A 126 12.93 -1.50 -1.71
C PHE A 126 13.91 -1.08 -0.61
N GLY A 127 15.01 -1.84 -0.45
CA GLY A 127 16.03 -1.53 0.54
C GLY A 127 16.70 -0.18 0.28
N SER A 128 16.99 0.13 -0.97
CA SER A 128 17.60 1.40 -1.34
C SER A 128 16.71 2.61 -1.04
N LEU A 129 15.41 2.48 -1.26
CA LEU A 129 14.43 3.51 -0.92
C LEU A 129 14.31 3.67 0.61
N ALA A 130 14.32 2.57 1.35
CA ALA A 130 14.28 2.61 2.81
C ALA A 130 15.54 3.27 3.39
N GLU A 131 16.74 2.97 2.87
CA GLU A 131 17.97 3.67 3.28
C GLU A 131 17.94 5.18 2.99
N GLN A 132 17.15 5.62 1.99
CA GLN A 132 16.95 7.03 1.68
C GLN A 132 15.91 7.72 2.57
N GLY A 133 15.46 7.06 3.63
CA GLY A 133 14.49 7.60 4.58
C GLY A 133 13.02 7.40 4.17
N LYS A 134 12.74 6.61 3.14
CA LYS A 134 11.37 6.33 2.75
C LYS A 134 10.74 5.25 3.64
N PHE A 135 9.46 5.41 3.92
CA PHE A 135 8.66 4.35 4.48
C PHE A 135 8.15 3.46 3.34
N VAL A 136 8.76 2.29 3.17
CA VAL A 136 8.39 1.33 2.15
C VAL A 136 7.48 0.27 2.76
N ARG A 137 6.28 0.13 2.21
CA ARG A 137 5.25 -0.80 2.66
C ARG A 137 4.87 -1.75 1.53
N LEU A 138 4.95 -3.04 1.79
CA LEU A 138 4.48 -4.10 0.90
C LEU A 138 3.45 -4.95 1.64
N ALA A 139 2.28 -5.16 1.04
CA ALA A 139 1.25 -6.00 1.61
C ALA A 139 0.60 -6.89 0.54
N GLY A 140 0.23 -8.09 0.93
CA GLY A 140 -0.44 -9.08 0.09
C GLY A 140 -0.37 -10.46 0.72
N GLU A 141 -1.02 -11.43 0.12
CA GLU A 141 -0.99 -12.80 0.59
C GLU A 141 0.40 -13.39 0.36
N ASP A 142 0.97 -14.00 1.40
CA ASP A 142 2.33 -14.58 1.39
C ASP A 142 3.47 -13.61 1.00
N SER A 143 3.26 -12.30 1.03
CA SER A 143 4.23 -11.31 0.51
C SER A 143 5.58 -11.30 1.25
N GLN A 144 5.63 -11.72 2.51
CA GLN A 144 6.91 -11.81 3.24
C GLN A 144 7.88 -12.82 2.61
N ARG A 145 7.36 -13.92 2.11
CA ARG A 145 8.11 -14.98 1.43
C ARG A 145 8.08 -14.79 -0.09
N GLY A 146 7.00 -14.27 -0.59
CA GLY A 146 6.60 -14.30 -1.99
C GLY A 146 5.91 -15.61 -2.35
N THR A 147 4.85 -15.56 -3.18
CA THR A 147 4.09 -16.74 -3.61
C THR A 147 4.97 -17.80 -4.24
N PHE A 148 5.96 -17.40 -5.03
CA PHE A 148 6.92 -18.29 -5.69
C PHE A 148 8.21 -18.52 -4.87
N THR A 149 8.20 -18.21 -3.58
CA THR A 149 9.39 -18.30 -2.70
C THR A 149 10.58 -17.46 -3.19
N GLN A 150 10.32 -16.44 -3.96
CA GLN A 150 11.35 -15.58 -4.59
C GLN A 150 11.86 -14.49 -3.66
N ARG A 151 11.03 -14.01 -2.72
CA ARG A 151 11.35 -12.78 -1.96
C ARG A 151 12.09 -13.06 -0.65
N HIS A 152 11.53 -13.81 0.25
CA HIS A 152 12.09 -14.01 1.60
C HIS A 152 12.61 -12.70 2.22
N ALA A 153 11.75 -11.68 2.28
CA ALA A 153 12.07 -10.39 2.89
C ALA A 153 12.11 -10.48 4.42
N VAL A 154 11.24 -11.30 5.00
CA VAL A 154 11.20 -11.58 6.43
C VAL A 154 11.62 -13.02 6.66
N LEU A 155 12.63 -13.18 7.51
CA LEU A 155 13.17 -14.46 7.93
C LEU A 155 12.55 -14.84 9.27
N TYR A 156 12.34 -16.13 9.51
CA TYR A 156 11.82 -16.62 10.79
C TYR A 156 12.81 -17.57 11.43
N ASN A 157 13.05 -17.37 12.72
CA ASN A 157 13.79 -18.30 13.54
C ASN A 157 12.92 -19.56 13.77
N PRO A 158 13.37 -20.76 13.34
CA PRO A 158 12.57 -21.99 13.45
C PRO A 158 12.32 -22.43 14.90
N ASP A 159 13.10 -21.99 15.87
CA ASP A 159 13.02 -22.44 17.26
C ASP A 159 11.98 -21.65 18.07
N ASN A 160 11.83 -20.34 17.80
CA ASN A 160 10.97 -19.45 18.57
C ASN A 160 9.97 -18.66 17.71
N ALA A 161 10.01 -18.84 16.38
CA ALA A 161 9.19 -18.15 15.39
C ALA A 161 9.36 -16.60 15.35
N GLU A 162 10.43 -16.08 15.93
CA GLU A 162 10.71 -14.65 15.86
C GLU A 162 11.04 -14.21 14.43
N PRO A 163 10.41 -13.13 13.94
CA PRO A 163 10.68 -12.57 12.62
C PRO A 163 11.92 -11.67 12.65
N TYR A 164 12.68 -11.67 11.57
CA TYR A 164 13.76 -10.74 11.31
C TYR A 164 13.68 -10.23 9.87
N ASN A 165 13.67 -8.91 9.70
CA ASN A 165 13.70 -8.26 8.39
C ASN A 165 15.06 -7.58 8.19
N PRO A 166 15.99 -8.18 7.40
CA PRO A 166 17.33 -7.63 7.22
C PRO A 166 17.34 -6.21 6.66
N LEU A 167 16.46 -5.89 5.72
CA LEU A 167 16.43 -4.58 5.08
C LEU A 167 15.81 -3.51 5.97
N ASP A 168 14.79 -3.84 6.78
CA ASP A 168 14.25 -2.89 7.75
C ASP A 168 15.28 -2.54 8.81
N HIS A 169 16.00 -3.55 9.31
CA HIS A 169 17.08 -3.35 10.27
C HIS A 169 18.19 -2.48 9.69
N ASN A 170 18.67 -2.80 8.48
CA ASN A 170 19.69 -2.04 7.79
C ASN A 170 19.25 -0.58 7.53
N ALA A 171 17.99 -0.35 7.16
CA ALA A 171 17.47 0.99 6.95
C ALA A 171 17.44 1.82 8.25
N GLN A 172 17.09 1.20 9.39
CA GLN A 172 17.08 1.88 10.69
C GLN A 172 18.49 2.22 11.21
N GLU A 173 19.51 1.51 10.77
CA GLU A 173 20.91 1.83 11.07
C GLU A 173 21.46 2.97 10.18
N ALA A 174 20.79 3.31 9.09
CA ALA A 174 21.18 4.42 8.24
C ALA A 174 20.82 5.77 8.88
N ASP A 175 21.61 6.81 8.60
CA ASP A 175 21.45 8.14 9.17
C ASP A 175 20.05 8.77 8.97
N ASN A 176 19.32 8.35 7.96
CA ASN A 176 18.00 8.90 7.60
C ASN A 176 16.79 8.08 8.10
N GLY A 177 16.99 6.91 8.70
CA GLY A 177 15.98 6.20 9.48
C GLY A 177 14.66 5.83 8.78
N GLY A 178 14.73 5.30 7.56
CA GLY A 178 13.56 4.79 6.86
C GLY A 178 13.13 3.39 7.32
N HIS A 179 12.07 2.86 6.72
CA HIS A 179 11.53 1.54 7.06
C HIS A 179 11.21 0.73 5.81
N PHE A 180 11.37 -0.58 5.92
CA PHE A 180 10.82 -1.55 4.98
C PHE A 180 9.94 -2.56 5.70
N GLN A 181 8.64 -2.43 5.58
CA GLN A 181 7.66 -3.29 6.25
C GLN A 181 6.91 -4.15 5.24
N VAL A 182 6.83 -5.44 5.52
CA VAL A 182 6.15 -6.42 4.67
C VAL A 182 5.10 -7.16 5.49
N PHE A 183 3.87 -7.19 4.99
CA PHE A 183 2.73 -7.79 5.66
C PHE A 183 2.14 -8.93 4.84
N ASN A 184 1.99 -10.10 5.47
CA ASN A 184 1.12 -11.14 4.95
C ASN A 184 -0.33 -10.73 5.25
N SER A 185 -1.10 -10.43 4.23
CA SER A 185 -2.50 -10.04 4.35
C SER A 185 -3.42 -11.21 4.02
N ALA A 186 -4.39 -11.47 4.90
CA ALA A 186 -5.47 -12.43 4.64
C ALA A 186 -6.73 -11.77 4.05
N LEU A 187 -6.64 -10.50 3.66
CA LEU A 187 -7.73 -9.78 3.02
C LEU A 187 -7.91 -10.26 1.58
N THR A 188 -9.15 -10.23 1.10
CA THR A 188 -9.42 -10.39 -0.32
C THR A 188 -8.75 -9.29 -1.12
N GLU A 189 -8.55 -9.50 -2.41
CA GLU A 189 -7.92 -8.54 -3.33
C GLU A 189 -8.63 -7.17 -3.28
N PHE A 190 -9.96 -7.17 -3.27
CA PHE A 190 -10.75 -5.94 -3.14
C PHE A 190 -10.41 -5.16 -1.86
N ALA A 191 -10.41 -5.85 -0.73
CA ALA A 191 -10.16 -5.22 0.56
C ALA A 191 -8.68 -4.88 0.74
N GLY A 192 -7.77 -5.74 0.31
CA GLY A 192 -6.33 -5.53 0.39
C GLY A 192 -5.88 -4.33 -0.44
N MET A 193 -6.21 -4.31 -1.71
CA MET A 193 -5.87 -3.19 -2.59
C MET A 193 -6.56 -1.89 -2.15
N GLY A 194 -7.84 -1.97 -1.73
CA GLY A 194 -8.56 -0.80 -1.23
C GLY A 194 -7.94 -0.21 0.03
N PHE A 195 -7.45 -1.05 0.94
CA PHE A 195 -6.73 -0.60 2.13
C PHE A 195 -5.42 0.11 1.74
N GLU A 196 -4.61 -0.50 0.88
CA GLU A 196 -3.33 0.06 0.48
C GLU A 196 -3.49 1.33 -0.36
N TYR A 197 -4.54 1.42 -1.17
CA TYR A 197 -4.96 2.68 -1.80
C TYR A 197 -5.21 3.77 -0.77
N GLY A 198 -6.06 3.51 0.23
CA GLY A 198 -6.32 4.46 1.31
C GLY A 198 -5.07 4.83 2.10
N TYR A 199 -4.12 3.90 2.27
CA TYR A 199 -2.84 4.16 2.91
C TYR A 199 -2.03 5.21 2.13
N THR A 200 -2.00 5.16 0.79
CA THR A 200 -1.30 6.16 -0.04
C THR A 200 -1.92 7.56 0.09
N LEU A 201 -3.21 7.66 0.34
CA LEU A 201 -3.87 8.95 0.55
C LEU A 201 -3.56 9.52 1.93
N GLY A 202 -3.46 8.65 2.95
CA GLY A 202 -3.15 9.04 4.33
C GLY A 202 -1.67 9.34 4.57
N ASN A 203 -0.77 8.72 3.80
CA ASN A 203 0.68 8.93 3.87
C ASN A 203 1.28 9.02 2.47
N LYS A 204 1.35 10.25 1.95
CA LYS A 204 1.83 10.53 0.59
C LYS A 204 3.33 10.34 0.39
N ASP A 205 4.10 10.30 1.48
CA ASP A 205 5.56 10.11 1.45
C ASP A 205 5.96 8.63 1.45
N ALA A 206 5.01 7.73 1.72
CA ALA A 206 5.25 6.30 1.70
C ALA A 206 5.31 5.75 0.27
N VAL A 207 6.18 4.76 0.08
CA VAL A 207 6.18 3.89 -1.11
C VAL A 207 5.35 2.66 -0.76
N VAL A 208 4.17 2.53 -1.36
CA VAL A 208 3.22 1.48 -1.03
C VAL A 208 3.04 0.55 -2.20
N ALA A 209 3.21 -0.75 -1.95
CA ALA A 209 2.95 -1.79 -2.93
C ALA A 209 1.92 -2.78 -2.38
N TRP A 210 0.93 -3.11 -3.20
CA TRP A 210 0.05 -4.25 -2.97
C TRP A 210 0.40 -5.37 -3.95
N GLU A 211 0.55 -6.59 -3.45
CA GLU A 211 0.86 -7.75 -4.27
C GLU A 211 -0.32 -8.72 -4.29
N ALA A 212 -0.80 -9.05 -5.48
CA ALA A 212 -1.71 -10.16 -5.66
C ALA A 212 -0.98 -11.48 -5.40
N GLN A 213 -1.66 -12.50 -4.86
CA GLN A 213 -1.06 -13.82 -4.72
C GLN A 213 -0.64 -14.39 -6.08
N PHE A 214 -1.53 -14.25 -7.07
CA PHE A 214 -1.25 -14.40 -8.50
C PHE A 214 -1.84 -13.19 -9.23
N GLY A 215 -1.17 -12.72 -10.27
CA GLY A 215 -1.64 -11.58 -11.06
C GLY A 215 -3.05 -11.77 -11.62
N ASP A 216 -3.44 -13.01 -11.96
CA ASP A 216 -4.78 -13.34 -12.42
C ASP A 216 -5.89 -13.02 -11.40
N PHE A 217 -5.57 -12.95 -10.12
CA PHE A 217 -6.55 -12.61 -9.08
C PHE A 217 -6.78 -11.11 -8.91
N ALA A 218 -6.02 -10.26 -9.61
CA ALA A 218 -6.26 -8.82 -9.61
C ALA A 218 -7.68 -8.45 -10.06
N ASN A 219 -8.36 -9.32 -10.80
CA ASN A 219 -9.76 -9.15 -11.16
C ASN A 219 -10.69 -9.04 -9.94
N GLY A 220 -10.33 -9.64 -8.81
CA GLY A 220 -11.02 -9.49 -7.54
C GLY A 220 -10.97 -8.06 -6.97
N ALA A 221 -9.99 -7.26 -7.41
CA ALA A 221 -9.83 -5.86 -7.05
C ALA A 221 -10.20 -4.89 -8.20
N GLN A 222 -10.81 -5.36 -9.27
CA GLN A 222 -11.07 -4.55 -10.47
C GLN A 222 -11.82 -3.26 -10.16
N THR A 223 -12.77 -3.28 -9.25
CA THR A 223 -13.49 -2.07 -8.83
C THR A 223 -12.55 -1.03 -8.21
N ILE A 224 -11.56 -1.46 -7.42
CA ILE A 224 -10.57 -0.53 -6.85
C ILE A 224 -9.69 0.04 -7.95
N ILE A 225 -9.32 -0.75 -8.94
CA ILE A 225 -8.54 -0.28 -10.08
C ILE A 225 -9.33 0.76 -10.88
N ASP A 226 -10.57 0.45 -11.24
CA ASP A 226 -11.38 1.30 -12.14
C ASP A 226 -11.88 2.57 -11.46
N GLU A 227 -12.38 2.43 -10.22
CA GLU A 227 -13.08 3.52 -9.55
C GLU A 227 -12.18 4.42 -8.71
N TYR A 228 -11.01 3.91 -8.30
CA TYR A 228 -10.11 4.63 -7.41
C TYR A 228 -8.73 4.86 -8.05
N LEU A 229 -7.96 3.82 -8.37
CA LEU A 229 -6.60 4.00 -8.87
C LEU A 229 -6.54 4.78 -10.19
N SER A 230 -7.40 4.42 -11.15
CA SER A 230 -7.38 5.03 -12.48
C SER A 230 -8.19 6.31 -12.61
N SER A 231 -9.10 6.60 -11.68
CA SER A 231 -10.07 7.68 -11.84
C SER A 231 -10.20 8.65 -10.67
N SER A 232 -9.54 8.41 -9.53
CA SER A 232 -9.64 9.28 -8.35
C SER A 232 -9.12 10.70 -8.61
N GLU A 233 -8.09 10.86 -9.41
CA GLU A 233 -7.58 12.18 -9.78
C GLU A 233 -8.65 13.01 -10.50
N THR A 234 -9.31 12.40 -11.49
CA THR A 234 -10.37 13.09 -12.25
C THR A 234 -11.62 13.34 -11.41
N LYS A 235 -11.97 12.39 -10.52
CA LYS A 235 -13.19 12.50 -9.70
C LYS A 235 -13.02 13.45 -8.52
N TRP A 236 -11.88 13.38 -7.83
CA TRP A 236 -11.70 14.00 -6.52
C TRP A 236 -10.40 14.80 -6.37
N GLY A 237 -9.56 14.86 -7.40
CA GLY A 237 -8.25 15.47 -7.33
C GLY A 237 -7.26 14.71 -6.44
N GLU A 238 -7.51 13.43 -6.18
CA GLU A 238 -6.69 12.58 -5.33
C GLU A 238 -5.71 11.77 -6.18
N LEU A 239 -4.43 11.88 -5.85
CA LEU A 239 -3.37 11.10 -6.48
C LEU A 239 -2.94 9.96 -5.55
N SER A 240 -2.93 8.76 -6.06
CA SER A 240 -2.37 7.59 -5.40
C SER A 240 -1.09 7.14 -6.11
N SER A 241 -0.07 6.84 -5.31
CA SER A 241 1.19 6.27 -5.76
C SER A 241 1.24 4.73 -5.56
N LEU A 242 0.09 4.08 -5.41
CA LEU A 242 0.04 2.64 -5.18
C LEU A 242 0.66 1.87 -6.35
N ILE A 243 1.57 0.97 -6.02
CA ILE A 243 2.19 0.02 -6.95
C ILE A 243 1.44 -1.31 -6.84
N ALA A 244 0.92 -1.80 -7.96
CA ALA A 244 0.34 -3.14 -8.02
C ALA A 244 1.39 -4.12 -8.56
N LEU A 245 1.75 -5.12 -7.73
CA LEU A 245 2.62 -6.22 -8.13
C LEU A 245 1.74 -7.41 -8.51
N LEU A 246 1.88 -7.87 -9.76
CA LEU A 246 1.08 -8.93 -10.34
C LEU A 246 1.97 -10.11 -10.74
N PRO A 247 2.47 -10.89 -9.76
CA PRO A 247 3.36 -12.00 -10.04
C PRO A 247 2.61 -13.12 -10.76
N HIS A 248 3.30 -13.79 -11.70
CA HIS A 248 2.73 -14.93 -12.39
C HIS A 248 3.81 -15.91 -12.83
N GLY A 249 3.42 -17.17 -12.94
CA GLY A 249 4.26 -18.24 -13.43
C GLY A 249 3.72 -18.83 -14.73
N TYR A 250 4.57 -19.52 -15.47
CA TYR A 250 4.18 -20.16 -16.73
C TYR A 250 3.54 -21.55 -16.55
N GLU A 251 3.78 -22.20 -15.43
CA GLU A 251 3.44 -23.59 -15.18
C GLU A 251 2.69 -23.79 -13.85
N GLY A 252 1.58 -23.07 -13.67
CA GLY A 252 0.71 -23.24 -12.52
C GLY A 252 -0.33 -24.31 -12.73
N GLN A 253 -1.10 -24.62 -11.67
CA GLN A 253 -2.25 -25.54 -11.75
C GLN A 253 -3.51 -24.78 -12.19
N GLY A 254 -3.77 -24.81 -13.48
CA GLY A 254 -4.91 -24.14 -14.08
C GLY A 254 -4.57 -22.77 -14.67
N PRO A 255 -5.48 -22.21 -15.47
CA PRO A 255 -5.22 -21.00 -16.24
C PRO A 255 -5.04 -19.74 -15.38
N ASP A 256 -5.65 -19.68 -14.20
CA ASP A 256 -5.55 -18.57 -13.23
C ASP A 256 -4.35 -18.66 -12.29
N HIS A 257 -3.52 -19.70 -12.43
CA HIS A 257 -2.26 -19.88 -11.72
C HIS A 257 -1.04 -19.92 -12.66
N SER A 258 -1.25 -19.77 -13.96
CA SER A 258 -0.22 -19.95 -14.98
C SER A 258 0.20 -18.66 -15.65
N SER A 259 -0.65 -17.64 -15.72
CA SER A 259 -0.32 -16.37 -16.36
C SER A 259 -1.16 -15.21 -15.84
N ALA A 260 -0.53 -14.09 -15.53
CA ALA A 260 -1.20 -12.81 -15.45
C ALA A 260 -1.38 -12.28 -16.88
N ARG A 261 -2.59 -11.94 -17.23
CA ARG A 261 -2.92 -11.37 -18.54
C ARG A 261 -3.11 -9.88 -18.39
N ILE A 262 -2.23 -9.13 -19.06
CA ILE A 262 -2.28 -7.66 -19.05
C ILE A 262 -3.60 -7.13 -19.63
N GLU A 263 -4.26 -7.93 -20.47
CA GLU A 263 -5.50 -7.58 -21.14
C GLU A 263 -6.75 -7.67 -20.25
N ARG A 264 -6.62 -8.16 -19.03
CA ARG A 264 -7.74 -8.30 -18.10
C ARG A 264 -7.93 -7.09 -17.21
#